data_a9f3063014a991cef41c985d1b76d48c
#
_entry.id   a9f3063014a991cef41c985d1b76d48c
#
_cell.length_a   1.000
_cell.length_b   1.000
_cell.length_c   1.000
_cell.angle_alpha   90.00
_cell.angle_beta   90.00
_cell.angle_gamma   90.00
#
_symmetry.space_group_name_H-M   'P 1'
#
loop_
_entity.id
_entity.type
_entity.pdbx_description
1 polymer ?
#
loop_
_entity_poly.entity_id
_entity_poly.type
_entity_poly.pdbx_seq_one_letter_code
_entity_poly.pdbx_strand_id
1 'polypeptide(L)'
;MIVSAIANGGTLMKPYMIDHVENVGGQTVKKFLPSAYGALMSANDAQFLTHLMSQVVEIGTGSAMRGASYTVTGKTGSAEFETGKETHSWFVGFAPADKPKVAICVLAEESGSGGAVAAPIARQVLDRYFAKYGQ
;
A
#
# COMPACT_ATOMS: atom_id res chain seq x y z
N MET A 1 5.64 0.32 -5.01
CA MET A 1 6.73 1.32 -4.80
C MET A 1 6.24 2.77 -4.85
N ILE A 2 5.48 3.23 -5.87
CA ILE A 2 5.00 4.64 -5.97
C ILE A 2 4.18 5.03 -4.73
N VAL A 3 3.20 4.20 -4.35
CA VAL A 3 2.35 4.43 -3.17
C VAL A 3 3.17 4.44 -1.87
N SER A 4 4.23 3.62 -1.79
CA SER A 4 5.16 3.66 -0.65
C SER A 4 5.95 4.96 -0.60
N ALA A 5 6.27 5.59 -1.74
CA ALA A 5 6.91 6.90 -1.77
C ALA A 5 5.96 8.01 -1.30
N ILE A 6 4.67 7.96 -1.69
CA ILE A 6 3.65 8.88 -1.17
C ILE A 6 3.57 8.75 0.36
N ALA A 7 3.44 7.52 0.87
CA ALA A 7 3.41 7.23 2.30
C ALA A 7 4.67 7.71 3.05
N ASN A 8 5.81 7.77 2.37
CA ASN A 8 7.11 8.18 2.91
C ASN A 8 7.47 9.63 2.58
N GLY A 9 6.48 10.51 2.46
CA GLY A 9 6.68 11.94 2.25
C GLY A 9 7.38 12.30 0.94
N GLY A 10 7.18 11.50 -0.11
CA GLY A 10 7.72 11.70 -1.45
C GLY A 10 9.06 11.00 -1.73
N THR A 11 9.68 10.38 -0.73
CA THR A 11 10.95 9.69 -0.89
C THR A 11 10.76 8.23 -1.29
N LEU A 12 11.30 7.83 -2.44
CA LEU A 12 11.29 6.47 -2.92
C LEU A 12 12.47 5.69 -2.34
N MET A 13 12.16 4.59 -1.61
CA MET A 13 13.16 3.71 -1.03
C MET A 13 13.48 2.55 -1.97
N LYS A 14 14.72 2.06 -1.91
CA LYS A 14 15.11 0.81 -2.60
C LYS A 14 14.48 -0.37 -1.90
N PRO A 15 13.74 -1.25 -2.61
CA PRO A 15 13.20 -2.45 -2.01
C PRO A 15 14.33 -3.44 -1.70
N TYR A 16 14.23 -4.12 -0.56
CA TYR A 16 15.11 -5.23 -0.20
C TYR A 16 14.30 -6.26 0.60
N MET A 17 14.69 -7.53 0.51
CA MET A 17 14.01 -8.65 1.16
C MET A 17 14.84 -9.27 2.28
N ILE A 18 16.16 -9.04 2.28
CA ILE A 18 17.08 -9.61 3.25
C ILE A 18 17.44 -8.52 4.25
N ASP A 19 17.06 -8.70 5.51
CA ASP A 19 17.41 -7.78 6.60
C ASP A 19 18.87 -7.97 7.05
N HIS A 20 19.28 -9.22 7.28
CA HIS A 20 20.64 -9.54 7.69
C HIS A 20 21.04 -10.96 7.28
N VAL A 21 22.33 -11.24 7.42
CA VAL A 21 22.92 -12.57 7.24
C VAL A 21 23.56 -12.96 8.57
N GLU A 22 23.30 -14.18 9.03
CA GLU A 22 23.89 -14.75 10.24
C GLU A 22 24.83 -15.90 9.89
N ASN A 23 25.83 -16.11 10.74
CA ASN A 23 26.67 -17.32 10.70
C ASN A 23 25.95 -18.49 11.40
N VAL A 24 26.55 -19.68 11.36
CA VAL A 24 26.01 -20.89 11.99
C VAL A 24 25.81 -20.76 13.51
N GLY A 25 26.52 -19.83 14.14
CA GLY A 25 26.40 -19.52 15.58
C GLY A 25 25.35 -18.47 15.90
N GLY A 26 24.54 -18.00 14.93
CA GLY A 26 23.48 -17.00 15.13
C GLY A 26 24.00 -15.55 15.27
N GLN A 27 25.25 -15.29 14.92
CA GLN A 27 25.82 -13.93 14.96
C GLN A 27 25.58 -13.23 13.61
N THR A 28 25.06 -12.01 13.64
CA THR A 28 24.89 -11.18 12.44
C THR A 28 26.25 -10.82 11.84
N VAL A 29 26.54 -11.31 10.65
CA VAL A 29 27.77 -11.03 9.89
C VAL A 29 27.59 -9.87 8.90
N LYS A 30 26.35 -9.59 8.49
CA LYS A 30 26.01 -8.48 7.60
C LYS A 30 24.58 -8.01 7.85
N LYS A 31 24.40 -6.70 8.00
CA LYS A 31 23.07 -6.08 8.06
C LYS A 31 22.83 -5.19 6.84
N PHE A 32 21.64 -5.27 6.26
CA PHE A 32 21.21 -4.40 5.17
C PHE A 32 20.41 -3.23 5.76
N LEU A 33 20.79 -2.01 5.40
CA LEU A 33 20.12 -0.80 5.88
C LEU A 33 19.24 -0.22 4.78
N PRO A 34 18.10 0.39 5.14
CA PRO A 34 17.29 1.12 4.18
C PRO A 34 18.11 2.18 3.44
N SER A 35 17.92 2.26 2.13
CA SER A 35 18.55 3.29 1.31
C SER A 35 17.55 3.86 0.30
N ALA A 36 17.65 5.16 0.03
CA ALA A 36 16.76 5.83 -0.90
C ALA A 36 17.24 5.70 -2.35
N TYR A 37 16.28 5.62 -3.28
CA TYR A 37 16.55 5.94 -4.69
C TYR A 37 16.66 7.44 -4.88
N GLY A 38 15.81 8.21 -4.19
CA GLY A 38 15.75 9.66 -4.26
C GLY A 38 14.32 10.18 -4.03
N ALA A 39 14.16 11.49 -4.14
CA ALA A 39 12.86 12.13 -4.09
C ALA A 39 12.09 11.86 -5.39
N LEU A 40 10.88 11.31 -5.28
CA LEU A 40 9.96 11.11 -6.40
C LEU A 40 9.04 12.32 -6.57
N MET A 41 8.70 12.99 -5.46
CA MET A 41 7.87 14.18 -5.41
C MET A 41 8.20 15.00 -4.16
N SER A 42 7.69 16.23 -4.08
CA SER A 42 7.82 17.03 -2.85
C SER A 42 6.96 16.45 -1.71
N ALA A 43 7.32 16.79 -0.47
CA ALA A 43 6.51 16.39 0.69
C ALA A 43 5.08 16.99 0.64
N ASN A 44 4.93 18.20 0.10
CA ASN A 44 3.63 18.84 -0.07
C ASN A 44 2.77 18.08 -1.10
N ASP A 45 3.35 17.64 -2.22
CA ASP A 45 2.63 16.85 -3.22
C ASP A 45 2.24 15.48 -2.66
N ALA A 46 3.12 14.84 -1.89
CA ALA A 46 2.83 13.58 -1.23
C ALA A 46 1.66 13.73 -0.22
N GLN A 47 1.64 14.81 0.54
CA GLN A 47 0.55 15.11 1.47
C GLN A 47 -0.76 15.42 0.72
N PHE A 48 -0.70 16.17 -0.36
CA PHE A 48 -1.87 16.45 -1.21
C PHE A 48 -2.45 15.16 -1.82
N LEU A 49 -1.59 14.29 -2.37
CA LEU A 49 -2.02 12.98 -2.88
C LEU A 49 -2.61 12.11 -1.77
N THR A 50 -2.04 12.10 -0.58
CA THR A 50 -2.60 11.39 0.58
C THR A 50 -4.02 11.86 0.88
N HIS A 51 -4.25 13.18 0.88
CA HIS A 51 -5.58 13.74 1.07
C HIS A 51 -6.56 13.28 -0.03
N LEU A 52 -6.19 13.37 -1.29
CA LEU A 52 -7.03 12.91 -2.41
C LEU A 52 -7.35 11.42 -2.32
N MET A 53 -6.35 10.60 -1.95
CA MET A 53 -6.53 9.16 -1.77
C MET A 53 -7.42 8.83 -0.56
N SER A 54 -7.44 9.68 0.48
CA SER A 54 -8.38 9.55 1.60
C SER A 54 -9.82 9.80 1.16
N GLN A 55 -10.05 10.78 0.28
CA GLN A 55 -11.38 11.03 -0.29
C GLN A 55 -11.92 9.84 -1.10
N VAL A 56 -11.04 9.07 -1.76
CA VAL A 56 -11.44 7.83 -2.46
C VAL A 56 -12.03 6.80 -1.48
N VAL A 57 -11.52 6.75 -0.26
CA VAL A 57 -12.04 5.89 0.81
C VAL A 57 -13.31 6.48 1.41
N GLU A 58 -13.31 7.77 1.74
CA GLU A 58 -14.40 8.42 2.47
C GLU A 58 -15.68 8.55 1.64
N ILE A 59 -15.58 8.97 0.40
CA ILE A 59 -16.74 9.28 -0.46
C ILE A 59 -16.68 8.61 -1.84
N GLY A 60 -15.59 7.89 -2.16
CA GLY A 60 -15.36 7.30 -3.48
C GLY A 60 -15.47 5.77 -3.51
N THR A 61 -14.80 5.20 -4.50
CA THR A 61 -14.81 3.76 -4.83
C THR A 61 -14.06 2.86 -3.85
N GLY A 62 -13.29 3.46 -2.91
CA GLY A 62 -12.59 2.76 -1.84
C GLY A 62 -13.43 2.49 -0.58
N SER A 63 -14.74 2.60 -0.66
CA SER A 63 -15.67 2.53 0.49
C SER A 63 -15.57 1.25 1.32
N ALA A 64 -15.07 0.15 0.77
CA ALA A 64 -14.78 -1.08 1.51
C ALA A 64 -13.78 -0.89 2.66
N MET A 65 -12.98 0.20 2.63
CA MET A 65 -12.04 0.55 3.70
C MET A 65 -12.68 1.32 4.85
N ARG A 66 -13.93 1.79 4.72
CA ARG A 66 -14.60 2.56 5.78
C ARG A 66 -14.83 1.72 7.04
N GLY A 67 -14.82 2.37 8.20
CA GLY A 67 -15.06 1.73 9.49
C GLY A 67 -13.93 0.82 9.97
N ALA A 68 -12.72 0.95 9.42
CA ALA A 68 -11.53 0.35 10.01
C ALA A 68 -11.19 1.03 11.34
N SER A 69 -10.55 0.31 12.25
CA SER A 69 -10.03 0.87 13.51
C SER A 69 -8.78 1.74 13.31
N TYR A 70 -8.33 1.90 12.07
CA TYR A 70 -7.19 2.69 11.63
C TYR A 70 -7.58 3.51 10.39
N THR A 71 -6.90 4.61 10.15
CA THR A 71 -7.11 5.43 8.96
C THR A 71 -6.47 4.78 7.73
N VAL A 72 -7.18 4.77 6.60
CA VAL A 72 -6.69 4.20 5.34
C VAL A 72 -6.79 5.24 4.24
N THR A 73 -5.80 5.28 3.39
CA THR A 73 -5.82 6.02 2.15
C THR A 73 -5.47 5.10 0.98
N GLY A 74 -6.13 5.28 -0.16
CA GLY A 74 -5.90 4.38 -1.30
C GLY A 74 -6.63 4.78 -2.57
N LYS A 75 -6.38 3.99 -3.62
CA LYS A 75 -7.00 4.14 -4.93
C LYS A 75 -7.36 2.77 -5.49
N THR A 76 -8.58 2.65 -5.98
CA THR A 76 -9.05 1.50 -6.74
C THR A 76 -8.71 1.66 -8.22
N GLY A 77 -8.57 0.57 -8.92
CA GLY A 77 -8.40 0.52 -10.37
C GLY A 77 -9.15 -0.67 -10.97
N SER A 78 -9.61 -0.51 -12.20
CA SER A 78 -10.13 -1.59 -13.05
C SER A 78 -9.39 -1.47 -14.37
N ALA A 79 -8.49 -2.39 -14.66
CA ALA A 79 -7.61 -2.32 -15.82
C ALA A 79 -8.10 -3.30 -16.90
N GLU A 80 -8.53 -2.76 -18.03
CA GLU A 80 -8.81 -3.55 -19.24
C GLU A 80 -7.49 -4.06 -19.82
N PHE A 81 -7.47 -5.29 -20.30
CA PHE A 81 -6.29 -5.91 -20.91
C PHE A 81 -6.63 -6.67 -22.20
N GLU A 82 -7.88 -7.12 -22.36
CA GLU A 82 -8.35 -7.84 -23.54
C GLU A 82 -9.85 -7.58 -23.77
N THR A 83 -10.25 -7.38 -25.03
CA THR A 83 -11.66 -7.15 -25.39
C THR A 83 -12.52 -8.35 -25.03
N GLY A 84 -13.62 -8.11 -24.33
CA GLY A 84 -14.60 -9.13 -23.93
C GLY A 84 -14.22 -9.94 -22.69
N LYS A 85 -13.12 -9.62 -22.03
CA LYS A 85 -12.77 -10.18 -20.73
C LYS A 85 -13.05 -9.22 -19.57
N GLU A 86 -13.20 -9.78 -18.37
CA GLU A 86 -13.31 -9.01 -17.14
C GLU A 86 -12.02 -8.24 -16.88
N THR A 87 -12.13 -7.04 -16.33
CA THR A 87 -10.99 -6.21 -15.99
C THR A 87 -10.16 -6.80 -14.85
N HIS A 88 -8.87 -6.47 -14.78
CA HIS A 88 -8.07 -6.70 -13.58
C HIS A 88 -8.47 -5.72 -12.49
N SER A 89 -8.80 -6.25 -11.33
CA SER A 89 -9.19 -5.49 -10.15
C SER A 89 -7.96 -5.07 -9.35
N TRP A 90 -7.81 -3.75 -9.07
CA TRP A 90 -6.67 -3.21 -8.35
C TRP A 90 -7.12 -2.41 -7.12
N PHE A 91 -6.36 -2.53 -6.07
CA PHE A 91 -6.34 -1.57 -4.97
C PHE A 91 -4.90 -1.30 -4.54
N VAL A 92 -4.54 -0.03 -4.40
CA VAL A 92 -3.25 0.40 -3.86
C VAL A 92 -3.50 1.40 -2.75
N GLY A 93 -2.74 1.32 -1.65
CA GLY A 93 -2.95 2.22 -0.53
C GLY A 93 -1.93 2.03 0.59
N PHE A 94 -2.14 2.76 1.67
CA PHE A 94 -1.35 2.61 2.89
C PHE A 94 -2.18 2.98 4.13
N ALA A 95 -1.69 2.54 5.27
CA ALA A 95 -2.31 2.75 6.56
C ALA A 95 -1.25 2.77 7.70
N PRO A 96 -1.49 3.52 8.80
CA PRO A 96 -2.45 4.62 8.92
C PRO A 96 -2.14 5.76 7.95
N ALA A 97 -3.13 6.57 7.60
CA ALA A 97 -2.96 7.68 6.64
C ALA A 97 -2.04 8.80 7.16
N ASP A 98 -2.06 9.05 8.47
CA ASP A 98 -1.30 10.09 9.17
C ASP A 98 0.13 9.67 9.56
N LYS A 99 0.31 8.39 9.91
CA LYS A 99 1.61 7.78 10.27
C LYS A 99 1.76 6.43 9.58
N PRO A 100 2.04 6.40 8.28
CA PRO A 100 2.07 5.17 7.50
C PRO A 100 3.03 4.12 8.06
N LYS A 101 2.52 2.92 8.31
CA LYS A 101 3.30 1.75 8.76
C LYS A 101 3.38 0.68 7.66
N VAL A 102 2.38 0.59 6.81
CA VAL A 102 2.29 -0.43 5.77
C VAL A 102 1.68 0.13 4.49
N ALA A 103 2.29 -0.15 3.36
CA ALA A 103 1.71 0.06 2.04
C ALA A 103 1.27 -1.28 1.45
N ILE A 104 0.14 -1.29 0.76
CA ILE A 104 -0.45 -2.48 0.17
C ILE A 104 -0.76 -2.27 -1.30
N CYS A 105 -0.59 -3.30 -2.08
CA CYS A 105 -1.05 -3.40 -3.45
C CYS A 105 -1.73 -4.76 -3.63
N VAL A 106 -2.98 -4.76 -4.04
CA VAL A 106 -3.75 -5.97 -4.37
C VAL A 106 -4.08 -5.93 -5.85
N LEU A 107 -3.79 -7.02 -6.52
CA LEU A 107 -4.22 -7.33 -7.87
C LEU A 107 -5.02 -8.63 -7.83
N ALA A 108 -6.21 -8.61 -8.39
CA ALA A 108 -6.98 -9.80 -8.72
C ALA A 108 -7.24 -9.81 -10.22
N GLU A 109 -6.72 -10.83 -10.90
CA GLU A 109 -6.81 -10.96 -12.34
C GLU A 109 -8.24 -11.34 -12.77
N GLU A 110 -8.70 -10.79 -13.90
CA GLU A 110 -10.00 -11.10 -14.53
C GLU A 110 -11.16 -11.17 -13.52
N SER A 111 -11.27 -10.17 -12.65
CA SER A 111 -12.18 -10.21 -11.50
C SER A 111 -13.09 -8.98 -11.37
N GLY A 112 -13.05 -8.07 -12.35
CA GLY A 112 -13.94 -6.92 -12.44
C GLY A 112 -13.46 -5.70 -11.66
N SER A 113 -14.33 -5.10 -10.86
CA SER A 113 -14.10 -3.79 -10.25
C SER A 113 -13.17 -3.82 -9.05
N GLY A 114 -12.19 -2.90 -9.03
CA GLY A 114 -11.27 -2.72 -7.91
C GLY A 114 -11.95 -2.42 -6.57
N GLY A 115 -13.04 -1.67 -6.59
CA GLY A 115 -13.82 -1.36 -5.40
C GLY A 115 -14.59 -2.56 -4.84
N ALA A 116 -15.02 -3.47 -5.72
CA ALA A 116 -15.83 -4.63 -5.34
C ALA A 116 -14.98 -5.86 -4.95
N VAL A 117 -13.77 -6.00 -5.49
CA VAL A 117 -12.92 -7.19 -5.28
C VAL A 117 -11.62 -6.84 -4.57
N ALA A 118 -10.73 -6.05 -5.18
CA ALA A 118 -9.39 -5.79 -4.61
C ALA A 118 -9.43 -5.00 -3.30
N ALA A 119 -10.34 -4.04 -3.16
CA ALA A 119 -10.45 -3.25 -1.93
C ALA A 119 -10.89 -4.09 -0.72
N PRO A 120 -11.95 -4.94 -0.78
CA PRO A 120 -12.28 -5.85 0.31
C PRO A 120 -11.15 -6.81 0.71
N ILE A 121 -10.40 -7.34 -0.27
CA ILE A 121 -9.23 -8.18 0.00
C ILE A 121 -8.16 -7.39 0.76
N ALA A 122 -7.83 -6.18 0.27
CA ALA A 122 -6.88 -5.30 0.94
C ALA A 122 -7.32 -4.98 2.38
N ARG A 123 -8.62 -4.78 2.62
CA ARG A 123 -9.18 -4.55 3.94
C ARG A 123 -8.92 -5.72 4.89
N GLN A 124 -9.19 -6.95 4.46
CA GLN A 124 -8.94 -8.14 5.28
C GLN A 124 -7.45 -8.30 5.64
N VAL A 125 -6.55 -8.04 4.68
CA VAL A 125 -5.10 -8.08 4.92
C VAL A 125 -4.68 -7.03 5.95
N LEU A 126 -5.16 -5.78 5.80
CA LEU A 126 -4.84 -4.70 6.73
C LEU A 126 -5.43 -4.95 8.12
N ASP A 127 -6.66 -5.42 8.23
CA ASP A 127 -7.29 -5.78 9.51
C ASP A 127 -6.44 -6.83 10.24
N ARG A 128 -5.96 -7.86 9.52
CA ARG A 128 -5.09 -8.89 10.09
C ARG A 128 -3.72 -8.35 10.50
N TYR A 129 -3.14 -7.48 9.68
CA TYR A 129 -1.87 -6.82 9.98
C TYR A 129 -1.97 -5.99 11.26
N PHE A 130 -2.97 -5.11 11.38
CA PHE A 130 -3.14 -4.26 12.55
C PHE A 130 -3.57 -5.01 13.80
N ALA A 131 -4.35 -6.10 13.67
CA ALA A 131 -4.64 -6.99 14.79
C ALA A 131 -3.37 -7.64 15.38
N LYS A 132 -2.37 -7.90 14.53
CA LYS A 132 -1.12 -8.57 14.95
C LYS A 132 -0.02 -7.58 15.36
N TYR A 133 0.11 -6.45 14.68
CA TYR A 133 1.26 -5.56 14.76
C TYR A 133 0.90 -4.11 15.12
N GLY A 134 -0.39 -3.78 15.26
CA GLY A 134 -0.91 -2.43 15.42
C GLY A 134 -0.90 -1.87 16.85
N GLN A 135 -0.22 -2.56 17.78
CA GLN A 135 -0.05 -2.07 19.16
C GLN A 135 1.06 -1.02 19.24
#